data_1224f63b8f602ae8b5d1be397791cc69
#
_entry.id   1224f63b8f602ae8b5d1be397791cc69
#
_cell.length_a   1.000
_cell.length_b   1.000
_cell.length_c   1.000
_cell.angle_alpha   90.00
_cell.angle_beta   90.00
_cell.angle_gamma   90.00
#
_symmetry.space_group_name_H-M   'P 1'
#
loop_
_entity.id
_entity.type
_entity.pdbx_description
1 polymer ?
#
loop_
_entity_poly.entity_id
_entity_poly.type
_entity_poly.pdbx_seq_one_letter_code
_entity_poly.pdbx_strand_id
1 'polypeptide(L)'
;LMKTLVIAEHDNNTLKPATHNAVAAAQAIGGDIDILVAGADCGAVAEAAAAIPGVGKVLSADNAVYANQLAENVALLIADVAAAYDNVVAPATTGGKNTMPRVAALMDVAQISDSIAVDSPDTFKRPIYAGNVIATVQSSDVKKVITVRTTAFDGVPEEGGSATVEAVAAAHDAGLSSFVGEEVAVSDRPELTAASVVIS
;
A
#
# COMPACT_ATOMS: atom_id res chain seq x y z
N LEU A 1 6.92 -14.71 14.50
CA LEU A 1 5.58 -14.15 14.27
C LEU A 1 5.56 -13.56 12.86
N MET A 2 4.51 -13.81 12.09
CA MET A 2 4.36 -13.28 10.72
C MET A 2 4.22 -11.75 10.78
N LYS A 3 4.89 -11.05 9.85
CA LYS A 3 4.88 -9.59 9.75
C LYS A 3 4.43 -9.13 8.38
N THR A 4 3.53 -8.17 8.36
CA THR A 4 3.01 -7.56 7.13
C THR A 4 3.37 -6.08 7.07
N LEU A 5 3.98 -5.65 5.96
CA LEU A 5 4.22 -4.26 5.63
C LEU A 5 3.08 -3.76 4.73
N VAL A 6 2.33 -2.78 5.19
CA VAL A 6 1.33 -2.08 4.39
C VAL A 6 1.94 -0.82 3.79
N ILE A 7 1.76 -0.61 2.50
CA ILE A 7 2.23 0.59 1.81
C ILE A 7 1.12 1.63 1.84
N ALA A 8 1.40 2.76 2.47
CA ALA A 8 0.45 3.86 2.57
C ALA A 8 0.23 4.53 1.20
N GLU A 9 -1.01 4.84 0.88
CA GLU A 9 -1.37 5.72 -0.21
C GLU A 9 -1.72 7.11 0.33
N HIS A 10 -1.11 8.15 -0.22
CA HIS A 10 -1.23 9.52 0.26
C HIS A 10 -0.81 10.53 -0.83
N ASP A 11 -1.00 11.80 -0.55
CA ASP A 11 -0.58 12.94 -1.38
C ASP A 11 0.48 13.82 -0.68
N ASN A 12 1.28 13.26 0.20
CA ASN A 12 2.22 13.87 1.14
C ASN A 12 1.56 14.63 2.32
N ASN A 13 0.31 15.04 2.20
CA ASN A 13 -0.39 15.80 3.24
C ASN A 13 -1.50 14.99 3.92
N THR A 14 -2.17 14.13 3.16
CA THR A 14 -3.36 13.40 3.60
C THR A 14 -3.23 11.92 3.31
N LEU A 15 -3.44 11.08 4.32
CA LEU A 15 -3.55 9.65 4.18
C LEU A 15 -4.86 9.32 3.43
N LYS A 16 -4.78 8.53 2.37
CA LYS A 16 -5.96 8.17 1.57
C LYS A 16 -6.73 6.99 2.20
N PRO A 17 -8.08 6.98 2.09
CA PRO A 17 -8.91 5.89 2.64
C PRO A 17 -8.52 4.49 2.17
N ALA A 18 -7.96 4.36 0.98
CA ALA A 18 -7.45 3.10 0.43
C ALA A 18 -6.44 2.39 1.36
N THR A 19 -5.66 3.16 2.15
CA THR A 19 -4.73 2.60 3.13
C THR A 19 -5.47 1.83 4.23
N HIS A 20 -6.61 2.34 4.69
CA HIS A 20 -7.43 1.68 5.73
C HIS A 20 -7.99 0.34 5.23
N ASN A 21 -8.37 0.25 3.94
CA ASN A 21 -8.81 -1.01 3.33
C ASN A 21 -7.64 -2.01 3.22
N ALA A 22 -6.44 -1.53 2.90
CA ALA A 22 -5.25 -2.39 2.86
C ALA A 22 -4.86 -2.91 4.25
N VAL A 23 -5.00 -2.09 5.30
CA VAL A 23 -4.80 -2.54 6.70
C VAL A 23 -5.83 -3.60 7.08
N ALA A 24 -7.11 -3.45 6.70
CA ALA A 24 -8.13 -4.47 6.92
C ALA A 24 -7.76 -5.81 6.28
N ALA A 25 -7.25 -5.79 5.05
CA ALA A 25 -6.76 -6.99 4.37
C ALA A 25 -5.55 -7.61 5.11
N ALA A 26 -4.61 -6.78 5.59
CA ALA A 26 -3.48 -7.23 6.38
C ALA A 26 -3.91 -7.85 7.71
N GLN A 27 -4.95 -7.32 8.37
CA GLN A 27 -5.54 -7.94 9.57
C GLN A 27 -6.13 -9.31 9.26
N ALA A 28 -6.76 -9.50 8.10
CA ALA A 28 -7.28 -10.80 7.67
C ALA A 28 -6.15 -11.81 7.38
N ILE A 29 -4.99 -11.37 6.93
CA ILE A 29 -3.79 -12.23 6.79
C ILE A 29 -3.29 -12.66 8.17
N GLY A 30 -3.33 -11.74 9.15
CA GLY A 30 -2.89 -11.98 10.52
C GLY A 30 -1.43 -11.60 10.77
N GLY A 31 -1.02 -11.67 12.04
CA GLY A 31 0.32 -11.29 12.50
C GLY A 31 0.46 -9.80 12.79
N ASP A 32 1.71 -9.34 12.92
CA ASP A 32 2.02 -7.94 13.19
C ASP A 32 1.90 -7.10 11.90
N ILE A 33 1.44 -5.87 12.02
CA ILE A 33 1.24 -4.96 10.89
C ILE A 33 2.02 -3.68 11.15
N ASP A 34 2.88 -3.31 10.21
CA ASP A 34 3.53 -2.03 10.16
C ASP A 34 3.16 -1.31 8.85
N ILE A 35 3.22 0.02 8.85
CA ILE A 35 2.92 0.84 7.67
C ILE A 35 4.18 1.56 7.21
N LEU A 36 4.46 1.53 5.91
CA LEU A 36 5.47 2.37 5.28
C LEU A 36 4.81 3.60 4.67
N VAL A 37 5.28 4.77 5.08
CA VAL A 37 4.97 6.07 4.48
C VAL A 37 6.23 6.59 3.80
N ALA A 38 6.20 6.70 2.48
CA ALA A 38 7.29 7.24 1.69
C ALA A 38 6.82 8.51 0.97
N GLY A 39 7.43 9.65 1.25
CA GLY A 39 7.01 10.94 0.70
C GLY A 39 8.00 12.04 1.00
N ALA A 40 7.59 13.29 0.83
CA ALA A 40 8.33 14.46 1.24
C ALA A 40 7.43 15.37 2.08
N ASP A 41 7.96 15.86 3.21
CA ASP A 41 7.21 16.63 4.20
C ASP A 41 5.92 15.89 4.64
N CYS A 42 6.01 14.55 4.77
CA CYS A 42 4.87 13.66 4.98
C CYS A 42 4.63 13.29 6.46
N GLY A 43 5.11 14.09 7.40
CA GLY A 43 4.94 13.86 8.84
C GLY A 43 3.48 13.71 9.28
N ALA A 44 2.58 14.55 8.75
CA ALA A 44 1.14 14.46 9.05
C ALA A 44 0.51 13.12 8.57
N VAL A 45 0.99 12.59 7.44
CA VAL A 45 0.57 11.28 6.94
C VAL A 45 1.04 10.16 7.88
N ALA A 46 2.28 10.24 8.35
CA ALA A 46 2.83 9.27 9.29
C ALA A 46 2.07 9.27 10.63
N GLU A 47 1.70 10.44 11.14
CA GLU A 47 0.88 10.58 12.35
C GLU A 47 -0.52 9.98 12.15
N ALA A 48 -1.17 10.27 11.01
CA ALA A 48 -2.48 9.68 10.68
C ALA A 48 -2.40 8.16 10.57
N ALA A 49 -1.35 7.62 9.94
CA ALA A 49 -1.13 6.18 9.86
C ALA A 49 -0.89 5.55 11.25
N ALA A 50 -0.22 6.25 12.16
CA ALA A 50 0.04 5.78 13.52
C ALA A 50 -1.23 5.73 14.39
N ALA A 51 -2.26 6.51 14.04
CA ALA A 51 -3.55 6.50 14.71
C ALA A 51 -4.44 5.31 14.33
N ILE A 52 -4.08 4.53 13.32
CA ILE A 52 -4.86 3.36 12.86
C ILE A 52 -4.74 2.22 13.87
N PRO A 53 -5.87 1.66 14.34
CA PRO A 53 -5.83 0.56 15.31
C PRO A 53 -5.28 -0.73 14.68
N GLY A 54 -4.46 -1.44 15.46
CA GLY A 54 -3.83 -2.69 15.04
C GLY A 54 -2.51 -2.52 14.29
N VAL A 55 -2.05 -1.30 14.07
CA VAL A 55 -0.72 -0.98 13.54
C VAL A 55 0.28 -0.94 14.68
N GLY A 56 1.40 -1.64 14.55
CA GLY A 56 2.47 -1.72 15.54
C GLY A 56 3.44 -0.54 15.43
N LYS A 57 3.86 -0.22 14.22
CA LYS A 57 4.72 0.93 13.94
C LYS A 57 4.45 1.52 12.55
N VAL A 58 4.87 2.75 12.38
CA VAL A 58 4.93 3.44 11.09
C VAL A 58 6.39 3.72 10.75
N LEU A 59 6.83 3.25 9.59
CA LEU A 59 8.13 3.54 9.02
C LEU A 59 7.97 4.76 8.11
N SER A 60 8.61 5.87 8.46
CA SER A 60 8.52 7.13 7.72
C SER A 60 9.81 7.38 6.95
N ALA A 61 9.74 7.26 5.63
CA ALA A 61 10.81 7.62 4.70
C ALA A 61 10.50 9.00 4.11
N ASP A 62 10.80 10.03 4.88
CA ASP A 62 10.58 11.43 4.48
C ASP A 62 11.80 11.96 3.75
N ASN A 63 11.73 11.98 2.43
CA ASN A 63 12.82 12.42 1.57
C ASN A 63 12.29 12.97 0.23
N ALA A 64 12.90 14.04 -0.26
CA ALA A 64 12.52 14.69 -1.52
C ALA A 64 12.50 13.72 -2.73
N VAL A 65 13.28 12.64 -2.71
CA VAL A 65 13.30 11.62 -3.77
C VAL A 65 11.96 10.89 -3.92
N TYR A 66 11.12 10.90 -2.89
CA TYR A 66 9.79 10.27 -2.88
C TYR A 66 8.64 11.27 -3.06
N ALA A 67 8.92 12.57 -3.21
CA ALA A 67 7.90 13.63 -3.28
C ALA A 67 6.81 13.36 -4.34
N ASN A 68 7.21 12.83 -5.49
CA ASN A 68 6.31 12.59 -6.64
C ASN A 68 5.96 11.11 -6.83
N GLN A 69 6.20 10.25 -5.84
CA GLN A 69 5.83 8.85 -5.85
C GLN A 69 6.28 8.09 -7.12
N LEU A 70 7.48 8.41 -7.64
CA LEU A 70 8.03 7.70 -8.79
C LEU A 70 8.20 6.22 -8.45
N ALA A 71 7.52 5.36 -9.21
CA ALA A 71 7.45 3.93 -8.90
C ALA A 71 8.82 3.26 -8.86
N GLU A 72 9.76 3.70 -9.68
CA GLU A 72 11.14 3.22 -9.71
C GLU A 72 11.85 3.43 -8.38
N ASN A 73 11.66 4.61 -7.77
CA ASN A 73 12.31 4.98 -6.52
C ASN A 73 11.62 4.32 -5.32
N VAL A 74 10.27 4.40 -5.29
CA VAL A 74 9.46 3.84 -4.20
C VAL A 74 9.59 2.31 -4.15
N ALA A 75 9.66 1.63 -5.30
CA ALA A 75 9.80 0.18 -5.33
C ALA A 75 11.14 -0.30 -4.75
N LEU A 76 12.23 0.43 -4.97
CA LEU A 76 13.54 0.13 -4.36
C LEU A 76 13.49 0.25 -2.84
N LEU A 77 12.87 1.31 -2.32
CA LEU A 77 12.67 1.48 -0.88
C LEU A 77 11.83 0.35 -0.28
N ILE A 78 10.69 0.02 -0.93
CA ILE A 78 9.82 -1.05 -0.45
C ILE A 78 10.57 -2.37 -0.41
N ALA A 79 11.31 -2.73 -1.47
CA ALA A 79 12.07 -3.98 -1.52
C ALA A 79 13.13 -4.06 -0.42
N ASP A 80 13.81 -2.95 -0.11
CA ASP A 80 14.79 -2.87 0.96
C ASP A 80 14.13 -3.08 2.34
N VAL A 81 13.08 -2.31 2.64
CA VAL A 81 12.36 -2.41 3.92
C VAL A 81 11.69 -3.77 4.07
N ALA A 82 11.12 -4.32 2.99
CA ALA A 82 10.41 -5.60 2.98
C ALA A 82 11.31 -6.81 3.30
N ALA A 83 12.62 -6.65 3.34
CA ALA A 83 13.53 -7.71 3.78
C ALA A 83 13.17 -8.25 5.17
N ALA A 84 12.64 -7.41 6.06
CA ALA A 84 12.24 -7.76 7.43
C ALA A 84 10.80 -8.26 7.57
N TYR A 85 10.04 -8.38 6.46
CA TYR A 85 8.62 -8.71 6.45
C TYR A 85 8.34 -9.98 5.64
N ASP A 86 7.24 -10.66 5.98
CA ASP A 86 6.76 -11.85 5.27
C ASP A 86 5.81 -11.46 4.13
N ASN A 87 5.02 -10.41 4.33
CA ASN A 87 4.07 -9.92 3.36
C ASN A 87 4.24 -8.42 3.11
N VAL A 88 4.01 -8.00 1.87
CA VAL A 88 3.89 -6.60 1.47
C VAL A 88 2.52 -6.40 0.84
N VAL A 89 1.71 -5.52 1.41
CA VAL A 89 0.33 -5.27 0.97
C VAL A 89 0.17 -3.81 0.57
N ALA A 90 -0.42 -3.58 -0.59
CA ALA A 90 -0.80 -2.24 -1.04
C ALA A 90 -2.22 -2.24 -1.60
N PRO A 91 -2.94 -1.10 -1.58
CA PRO A 91 -4.21 -0.99 -2.29
C PRO A 91 -4.01 -1.13 -3.80
N ALA A 92 -4.95 -1.78 -4.49
CA ALA A 92 -4.93 -1.97 -5.95
C ALA A 92 -5.41 -0.72 -6.71
N THR A 93 -4.88 0.42 -6.33
CA THR A 93 -5.04 1.70 -7.02
C THR A 93 -4.06 1.83 -8.17
N THR A 94 -4.11 2.92 -8.93
CA THR A 94 -3.15 3.19 -10.01
C THR A 94 -1.71 3.21 -9.49
N GLY A 95 -1.48 3.81 -8.31
CA GLY A 95 -0.16 3.84 -7.66
C GLY A 95 0.31 2.45 -7.26
N GLY A 96 -0.53 1.69 -6.56
CA GLY A 96 -0.21 0.31 -6.16
C GLY A 96 0.05 -0.61 -7.35
N LYS A 97 -0.78 -0.52 -8.39
CA LYS A 97 -0.61 -1.30 -9.63
C LYS A 97 0.67 -0.94 -10.41
N ASN A 98 1.16 0.29 -10.29
CA ASN A 98 2.41 0.71 -10.91
C ASN A 98 3.63 0.26 -10.10
N THR A 99 3.57 0.34 -8.77
CA THR A 99 4.73 0.12 -7.90
C THR A 99 4.91 -1.36 -7.54
N MET A 100 3.84 -2.08 -7.16
CA MET A 100 3.97 -3.41 -6.58
C MET A 100 4.49 -4.50 -7.52
N PRO A 101 4.22 -4.51 -8.84
CA PRO A 101 4.86 -5.45 -9.76
C PRO A 101 6.39 -5.30 -9.82
N ARG A 102 6.89 -4.07 -9.68
CA ARG A 102 8.33 -3.80 -9.58
C ARG A 102 8.90 -4.35 -8.28
N VAL A 103 8.19 -4.17 -7.16
CA VAL A 103 8.59 -4.75 -5.86
C VAL A 103 8.67 -6.27 -5.97
N ALA A 104 7.65 -6.93 -6.53
CA ALA A 104 7.64 -8.38 -6.71
C ALA A 104 8.82 -8.86 -7.55
N ALA A 105 9.13 -8.16 -8.66
CA ALA A 105 10.26 -8.48 -9.52
C ALA A 105 11.61 -8.28 -8.79
N LEU A 106 11.76 -7.21 -8.00
CA LEU A 106 12.98 -6.96 -7.21
C LEU A 106 13.19 -8.00 -6.11
N MET A 107 12.11 -8.55 -5.58
CA MET A 107 12.14 -9.59 -4.53
C MET A 107 12.16 -11.01 -5.09
N ASP A 108 12.10 -11.17 -6.41
CA ASP A 108 12.03 -12.46 -7.13
C ASP A 108 10.87 -13.36 -6.65
N VAL A 109 9.68 -12.77 -6.51
CA VAL A 109 8.44 -13.45 -6.11
C VAL A 109 7.29 -13.13 -7.05
N ALA A 110 6.26 -13.99 -7.06
CA ALA A 110 5.03 -13.72 -7.79
C ALA A 110 4.15 -12.69 -7.05
N GLN A 111 3.55 -11.76 -7.79
CA GLN A 111 2.56 -10.87 -7.23
C GLN A 111 1.16 -11.51 -7.22
N ILE A 112 0.46 -11.41 -6.08
CA ILE A 112 -0.97 -11.69 -5.97
C ILE A 112 -1.72 -10.39 -6.23
N SER A 113 -2.28 -10.25 -7.43
CA SER A 113 -2.89 -8.99 -7.88
C SER A 113 -4.37 -8.93 -7.58
N ASP A 114 -4.83 -7.77 -7.11
CA ASP A 114 -6.24 -7.41 -6.99
C ASP A 114 -7.05 -8.41 -6.16
N SER A 115 -6.49 -8.81 -5.01
CA SER A 115 -7.12 -9.75 -4.09
C SER A 115 -8.43 -9.17 -3.53
N ILE A 116 -9.46 -10.00 -3.48
CA ILE A 116 -10.79 -9.65 -2.94
C ILE A 116 -11.13 -10.40 -1.65
N ALA A 117 -10.35 -11.40 -1.28
CA ALA A 117 -10.51 -12.12 -0.01
C ALA A 117 -9.21 -12.83 0.36
N VAL A 118 -9.07 -13.05 1.68
CA VAL A 118 -7.99 -13.83 2.30
C VAL A 118 -8.62 -15.07 2.89
N ASP A 119 -8.29 -16.24 2.37
CA ASP A 119 -8.78 -17.52 2.91
C ASP A 119 -7.80 -18.08 3.98
N SER A 120 -6.52 -17.82 3.82
CA SER A 120 -5.45 -18.12 4.77
C SER A 120 -4.23 -17.22 4.50
N PRO A 121 -3.17 -17.24 5.32
CA PRO A 121 -1.98 -16.40 5.11
C PRO A 121 -1.27 -16.59 3.77
N ASP A 122 -1.51 -17.68 3.08
CA ASP A 122 -0.92 -18.01 1.77
C ASP A 122 -1.94 -18.17 0.63
N THR A 123 -3.25 -18.07 0.94
CA THR A 123 -4.34 -18.39 0.00
C THR A 123 -5.32 -17.24 -0.11
N PHE A 124 -5.56 -16.80 -1.35
CA PHE A 124 -6.28 -15.58 -1.67
C PHE A 124 -7.29 -15.81 -2.79
N LYS A 125 -8.34 -15.00 -2.84
CA LYS A 125 -9.27 -14.96 -3.97
C LYS A 125 -9.05 -13.71 -4.79
N ARG A 126 -9.07 -13.88 -6.11
CA ARG A 126 -8.94 -12.77 -7.04
C ARG A 126 -9.82 -12.97 -8.28
N PRO A 127 -10.38 -11.88 -8.85
CA PRO A 127 -11.12 -11.98 -10.10
C PRO A 127 -10.14 -12.16 -11.27
N ILE A 128 -10.57 -12.97 -12.23
CA ILE A 128 -9.91 -13.17 -13.51
C ILE A 128 -10.96 -13.11 -14.63
N TYR A 129 -10.54 -13.08 -15.90
CA TYR A 129 -11.45 -12.94 -17.05
C TYR A 129 -12.42 -11.76 -16.88
N ALA A 130 -11.86 -10.56 -16.60
CA ALA A 130 -12.64 -9.35 -16.37
C ALA A 130 -13.72 -9.45 -15.27
N GLY A 131 -13.46 -10.28 -14.25
CA GLY A 131 -14.38 -10.50 -13.13
C GLY A 131 -15.41 -11.60 -13.30
N ASN A 132 -15.45 -12.27 -14.45
CA ASN A 132 -16.40 -13.37 -14.68
C ASN A 132 -16.08 -14.64 -13.89
N VAL A 133 -14.83 -14.78 -13.44
CA VAL A 133 -14.36 -15.93 -12.66
C VAL A 133 -13.60 -15.45 -11.44
N ILE A 134 -13.84 -16.09 -10.31
CA ILE A 134 -13.04 -15.90 -9.09
C ILE A 134 -12.08 -17.08 -8.95
N ALA A 135 -10.79 -16.80 -9.02
CA ALA A 135 -9.75 -17.79 -8.79
C ALA A 135 -9.34 -17.79 -7.32
N THR A 136 -9.22 -18.97 -6.73
CA THR A 136 -8.50 -19.16 -5.47
C THR A 136 -7.05 -19.50 -5.81
N VAL A 137 -6.13 -18.68 -5.34
CA VAL A 137 -4.69 -18.82 -5.60
C VAL A 137 -3.94 -19.03 -4.29
N GLN A 138 -3.01 -19.98 -4.29
CA GLN A 138 -2.11 -20.23 -3.18
C GLN A 138 -0.68 -19.92 -3.62
N SER A 139 0.03 -19.12 -2.84
CA SER A 139 1.44 -18.79 -3.08
C SER A 139 2.34 -19.66 -2.23
N SER A 140 3.30 -20.32 -2.87
CA SER A 140 4.37 -21.05 -2.20
C SER A 140 5.61 -20.20 -1.91
N ASP A 141 5.62 -18.94 -2.35
CA ASP A 141 6.72 -18.02 -2.11
C ASP A 141 6.89 -17.77 -0.61
N VAL A 142 8.14 -17.62 -0.17
CA VAL A 142 8.44 -17.32 1.24
C VAL A 142 7.90 -15.94 1.62
N LYS A 143 8.02 -14.98 0.72
CA LYS A 143 7.47 -13.63 0.88
C LYS A 143 6.34 -13.41 -0.14
N LYS A 144 5.32 -12.67 0.24
CA LYS A 144 4.17 -12.39 -0.62
C LYS A 144 4.04 -10.91 -0.89
N VAL A 145 3.87 -10.56 -2.16
CA VAL A 145 3.58 -9.20 -2.61
C VAL A 145 2.15 -9.17 -3.12
N ILE A 146 1.29 -8.36 -2.51
CA ILE A 146 -0.15 -8.44 -2.67
C ILE A 146 -0.71 -7.05 -2.95
N THR A 147 -1.54 -6.92 -3.97
CA THR A 147 -2.43 -5.76 -4.09
C THR A 147 -3.86 -6.17 -3.77
N VAL A 148 -4.59 -5.33 -3.04
CA VAL A 148 -5.94 -5.64 -2.57
C VAL A 148 -6.96 -4.67 -3.16
N ARG A 149 -8.10 -5.21 -3.59
CA ARG A 149 -9.22 -4.40 -4.08
C ARG A 149 -9.86 -3.67 -2.91
N THR A 150 -9.80 -2.35 -2.90
CA THR A 150 -10.27 -1.53 -1.77
C THR A 150 -11.74 -1.74 -1.46
N THR A 151 -12.59 -1.93 -2.47
CA THR A 151 -14.02 -2.14 -2.31
C THR A 151 -14.40 -3.53 -1.74
N ALA A 152 -13.43 -4.44 -1.61
CA ALA A 152 -13.67 -5.79 -1.07
C ALA A 152 -13.33 -5.92 0.42
N PHE A 153 -12.73 -4.90 1.01
CA PHE A 153 -12.35 -4.87 2.43
C PHE A 153 -12.89 -3.60 3.06
N ASP A 154 -13.71 -3.73 4.09
CA ASP A 154 -14.17 -2.57 4.86
C ASP A 154 -12.98 -1.94 5.58
N GLY A 155 -12.78 -0.63 5.37
CA GLY A 155 -11.67 0.09 5.97
C GLY A 155 -11.71 0.07 7.49
N VAL A 156 -10.55 -0.09 8.12
CA VAL A 156 -10.41 0.04 9.57
C VAL A 156 -10.65 1.49 10.00
N PRO A 157 -11.03 1.75 11.27
CA PRO A 157 -11.19 3.10 11.79
C PRO A 157 -9.93 3.97 11.62
N GLU A 158 -10.12 5.26 11.49
CA GLU A 158 -9.04 6.24 11.35
C GLU A 158 -8.29 6.50 12.67
N GLU A 159 -8.96 6.29 13.80
CA GLU A 159 -8.46 6.58 15.13
C GLU A 159 -8.62 5.39 16.08
N GLY A 160 -7.85 5.38 17.15
CA GLY A 160 -7.86 4.35 18.18
C GLY A 160 -6.56 3.59 18.32
N GLY A 161 -5.60 3.80 17.41
CA GLY A 161 -4.24 3.29 17.47
C GLY A 161 -3.27 4.27 18.15
N SER A 162 -2.08 3.79 18.43
CA SER A 162 -0.98 4.57 19.04
C SER A 162 0.39 4.01 18.62
N ALA A 163 0.55 3.72 17.35
CA ALA A 163 1.80 3.20 16.81
C ALA A 163 2.94 4.21 16.95
N THR A 164 4.16 3.71 17.08
CA THR A 164 5.35 4.56 17.06
C THR A 164 5.74 4.90 15.62
N VAL A 165 6.19 6.11 15.38
CA VAL A 165 6.76 6.53 14.09
C VAL A 165 8.28 6.41 14.16
N GLU A 166 8.86 5.60 13.27
CA GLU A 166 10.30 5.40 13.14
C GLU A 166 10.78 5.97 11.80
N ALA A 167 11.82 6.78 11.82
CA ALA A 167 12.40 7.32 10.60
C ALA A 167 13.20 6.25 9.85
N VAL A 168 13.01 6.19 8.53
CA VAL A 168 13.81 5.39 7.60
C VAL A 168 14.68 6.34 6.79
N ALA A 169 15.99 6.24 6.98
CA ALA A 169 16.95 7.14 6.32
C ALA A 169 17.28 6.77 4.88
N ALA A 170 16.76 5.64 4.37
CA ALA A 170 17.06 5.15 3.02
C ALA A 170 16.48 6.10 1.96
N ALA A 171 17.33 6.59 1.08
CA ALA A 171 16.95 7.38 -0.09
C ALA A 171 17.40 6.64 -1.35
N HIS A 172 16.44 6.14 -2.12
CA HIS A 172 16.69 5.41 -3.36
C HIS A 172 16.29 6.25 -4.55
N ASP A 173 17.25 6.65 -5.36
CA ASP A 173 17.03 7.26 -6.67
C ASP A 173 17.53 6.31 -7.75
N ALA A 174 16.59 5.75 -8.52
CA ALA A 174 16.91 4.85 -9.61
C ALA A 174 17.51 5.57 -10.82
N GLY A 175 17.30 6.88 -10.94
CA GLY A 175 17.75 7.67 -12.08
C GLY A 175 17.10 7.29 -13.42
N LEU A 176 15.97 6.57 -13.38
CA LEU A 176 15.29 6.04 -14.58
C LEU A 176 14.19 6.95 -15.10
N SER A 177 13.60 7.76 -14.22
CA SER A 177 12.54 8.71 -14.56
C SER A 177 12.69 9.98 -13.72
N SER A 178 12.08 11.06 -14.21
CA SER A 178 12.03 12.32 -13.49
C SER A 178 10.63 12.93 -13.60
N PHE A 179 10.19 13.57 -12.54
CA PHE A 179 8.94 14.32 -12.56
C PHE A 179 9.13 15.62 -13.36
N VAL A 180 8.28 15.85 -14.35
CA VAL A 180 8.31 17.06 -15.19
C VAL A 180 7.24 18.06 -14.75
N GLY A 181 6.06 17.56 -14.38
CA GLY A 181 4.94 18.38 -13.95
C GLY A 181 3.62 17.63 -14.08
N GLU A 182 2.59 18.20 -13.46
CA GLU A 182 1.23 17.73 -13.57
C GLU A 182 0.28 18.93 -13.70
N GLU A 183 -0.81 18.72 -14.42
CA GLU A 183 -1.93 19.65 -14.44
C GLU A 183 -3.13 18.96 -13.80
N VAL A 184 -3.53 19.46 -12.63
CA VAL A 184 -4.66 18.90 -11.88
C VAL A 184 -5.88 19.77 -12.14
N ALA A 185 -6.96 19.16 -12.62
CA ALA A 185 -8.24 19.85 -12.77
C ALA A 185 -8.80 20.18 -11.38
N VAL A 186 -9.08 21.45 -11.15
CA VAL A 186 -9.78 21.90 -9.95
C VAL A 186 -11.27 21.68 -10.15
N SER A 187 -11.90 20.90 -9.28
CA SER A 187 -13.32 20.61 -9.30
C SER A 187 -13.91 20.80 -7.92
N ASP A 188 -15.12 21.36 -7.85
CA ASP A 188 -15.92 21.44 -6.63
C ASP A 188 -16.57 20.09 -6.25
N ARG A 189 -16.38 19.07 -7.09
CA ARG A 189 -16.90 17.72 -6.86
C ARG A 189 -15.85 16.85 -6.19
N PRO A 190 -16.25 15.91 -5.32
CA PRO A 190 -15.34 14.90 -4.78
C PRO A 190 -14.67 14.12 -5.93
N GLU A 191 -13.43 13.71 -5.72
CA GLU A 191 -12.80 12.75 -6.62
C GLU A 191 -13.66 11.49 -6.75
N LEU A 192 -13.70 10.89 -7.94
CA LEU A 192 -14.52 9.72 -8.21
C LEU A 192 -14.23 8.56 -7.22
N THR A 193 -12.96 8.38 -6.86
CA THR A 193 -12.51 7.33 -5.95
C THR A 193 -12.85 7.61 -4.47
N ALA A 194 -13.17 8.86 -4.13
CA ALA A 194 -13.55 9.29 -2.78
C ALA A 194 -15.06 9.58 -2.65
N ALA A 195 -15.81 9.50 -3.74
CA ALA A 195 -17.25 9.78 -3.74
C ALA A 195 -18.03 8.65 -3.06
N SER A 196 -18.90 8.99 -2.09
CA SER A 196 -19.78 8.04 -1.42
C SER A 196 -20.88 7.51 -2.34
N VAL A 197 -21.29 8.29 -3.34
CA VAL A 197 -22.33 7.96 -4.31
C VAL A 197 -21.90 8.43 -5.68
N VAL A 198 -21.98 7.55 -6.65
CA VAL A 198 -21.73 7.84 -8.07
C VAL A 198 -22.98 7.57 -8.87
N ILE A 199 -23.41 8.55 -9.66
CA ILE A 199 -24.54 8.41 -10.59
C ILE A 199 -23.97 8.49 -12.00
N SER A 200 -24.21 7.44 -12.80
CA SER A 200 -23.77 7.34 -14.18
C SER A 200 -24.94 7.13 -15.14
#